data_e9ef720b6297167a2107b6f9f618008f
#
_entry.id   e9ef720b6297167a2107b6f9f618008f
#
_cell.length_a   1.000
_cell.length_b   1.000
_cell.length_c   1.000
_cell.angle_alpha   90.00
_cell.angle_beta   90.00
_cell.angle_gamma   90.00
#
_symmetry.space_group_name_H-M   'P 1'
#
loop_
_entity.id
_entity.type
_entity.pdbx_description
1 polymer ?
#
loop_
_entity_poly.entity_id
_entity_poly.type
_entity_poly.pdbx_seq_one_letter_code
_entity_poly.pdbx_strand_id
1 'polypeptide(L)'
;IILSSVNLEIPARGIVVLLGPSGTGKSTLLRTLAGHNDSNPSLRVWGEASYLGESLGQGELPVLVGQKARLMMSTVQENVINELPERSTLELAQQRDLAQRLLKNAGLESLAEQLASSVVYLPSGVKRHLSILRSIAPNPKLVFVDEPTAGLDDDESKQVLDYLVAEGKRRAIVVVVHNKQHAAALGGNIAILAGGWIHETGTTDQFLNEPVTKAAQDYVHSGSCSVPAPDTPDEYLAEEALEMIKDRPKLPDAARNYKSDAYGPRNFLWLKKGVLAGTPRPGLVLELDYDLGALQRVGVSVLISLTQSPVSSEALQPFNIQGIAFPIEDMGVPQLAQAEQLCIQVEQLINQGESIAYHCRAGMGRTGTMLAAQLIWQGYSAMNALETARRTEPRWIQSDAQITFLTDFE
;
A
#
# COMPACT_ATOMS: atom_id res chain seq x y z
N ILE A 1 18.62 -0.68 7.17
CA ILE A 1 17.75 0.50 7.44
C ILE A 1 17.29 1.07 6.11
N ILE A 2 15.99 1.35 5.96
CA ILE A 2 15.42 1.88 4.71
C ILE A 2 15.43 3.42 4.75
N LEU A 3 14.95 3.98 5.87
CA LEU A 3 14.89 5.42 6.12
C LEU A 3 15.57 5.70 7.45
N SER A 4 16.41 6.72 7.51
CA SER A 4 17.16 7.06 8.72
C SER A 4 16.59 8.29 9.44
N SER A 5 16.23 9.30 8.69
CA SER A 5 15.61 10.50 9.23
C SER A 5 14.89 11.25 8.13
N VAL A 6 13.58 11.32 8.22
CA VAL A 6 12.77 12.07 7.28
C VAL A 6 12.13 13.22 8.02
N ASN A 7 12.59 14.43 7.71
CA ASN A 7 11.95 15.66 8.17
C ASN A 7 11.29 16.33 6.96
N LEU A 8 9.96 16.25 6.88
CA LEU A 8 9.19 16.72 5.74
C LEU A 8 7.91 17.41 6.22
N GLU A 9 7.76 18.66 5.83
CA GLU A 9 6.52 19.40 6.04
C GLU A 9 5.69 19.42 4.76
N ILE A 10 4.41 19.09 4.89
CA ILE A 10 3.46 19.08 3.80
C ILE A 10 2.43 20.19 4.05
N PRO A 11 2.33 21.19 3.16
CA PRO A 11 1.36 22.28 3.33
C PRO A 11 -0.07 21.76 3.23
N ALA A 12 -1.03 22.45 3.84
CA ALA A 12 -2.45 22.08 3.82
C ALA A 12 -3.06 22.02 2.40
N ARG A 13 -2.45 22.71 1.44
CA ARG A 13 -2.78 22.69 0.00
C ARG A 13 -1.50 22.88 -0.81
N GLY A 14 -1.50 22.32 -2.00
CA GLY A 14 -0.37 22.39 -2.92
C GLY A 14 0.24 21.02 -3.19
N ILE A 15 1.29 21.04 -3.98
CA ILE A 15 2.01 19.83 -4.37
C ILE A 15 3.39 19.82 -3.71
N VAL A 16 3.74 18.67 -3.15
CA VAL A 16 5.11 18.32 -2.77
C VAL A 16 5.58 17.18 -3.66
N VAL A 17 6.59 17.43 -4.45
CA VAL A 17 7.22 16.42 -5.29
C VAL A 17 8.35 15.75 -4.53
N LEU A 18 8.29 14.43 -4.39
CA LEU A 18 9.33 13.64 -3.75
C LEU A 18 10.22 13.01 -4.82
N LEU A 19 11.42 13.53 -4.96
CA LEU A 19 12.46 13.06 -5.88
C LEU A 19 13.48 12.16 -5.19
N GLY A 20 14.30 11.49 -5.97
CA GLY A 20 15.44 10.70 -5.51
C GLY A 20 15.63 9.42 -6.32
N PRO A 21 16.79 8.75 -6.20
CA PRO A 21 17.09 7.50 -6.90
C PRO A 21 16.09 6.40 -6.61
N SER A 22 16.00 5.42 -7.51
CA SER A 22 15.19 4.22 -7.28
C SER A 22 15.71 3.43 -6.07
N GLY A 23 14.78 2.83 -5.29
CA GLY A 23 15.15 2.02 -4.13
C GLY A 23 15.50 2.80 -2.85
N THR A 24 15.44 4.13 -2.83
CA THR A 24 15.77 4.96 -1.65
C THR A 24 14.68 5.06 -0.59
N GLY A 25 13.58 4.33 -0.73
CA GLY A 25 12.52 4.25 0.28
C GLY A 25 11.35 5.21 0.08
N LYS A 26 11.23 5.94 -1.04
CA LYS A 26 10.11 6.87 -1.32
C LYS A 26 8.74 6.20 -1.20
N SER A 27 8.52 5.11 -1.92
CA SER A 27 7.27 4.34 -1.84
C SER A 27 7.05 3.72 -0.46
N THR A 28 8.13 3.33 0.24
CA THR A 28 8.06 2.84 1.62
C THR A 28 7.59 3.94 2.56
N LEU A 29 8.11 5.17 2.40
CA LEU A 29 7.67 6.34 3.17
C LEU A 29 6.17 6.59 2.99
N LEU A 30 5.71 6.71 1.73
CA LEU A 30 4.29 6.97 1.46
C LEU A 30 3.38 5.86 2.00
N ARG A 31 3.77 4.59 1.82
CA ARG A 31 3.03 3.43 2.35
C ARG A 31 2.98 3.43 3.88
N THR A 32 4.06 3.82 4.54
CA THR A 32 4.12 3.91 6.01
C THR A 32 3.19 5.01 6.51
N LEU A 33 3.27 6.21 5.92
CA LEU A 33 2.42 7.34 6.28
C LEU A 33 0.92 7.10 5.98
N ALA A 34 0.61 6.29 4.98
CA ALA A 34 -0.76 5.87 4.66
C ALA A 34 -1.25 4.64 5.47
N GLY A 35 -0.47 4.14 6.44
CA GLY A 35 -0.82 2.98 7.27
C GLY A 35 -0.72 1.62 6.56
N HIS A 36 -0.28 1.58 5.28
CA HIS A 36 -0.22 0.34 4.51
C HIS A 36 0.90 -0.62 4.95
N ASN A 37 1.84 -0.15 5.75
CA ASN A 37 2.92 -0.97 6.30
C ASN A 37 2.64 -1.48 7.72
N ASP A 38 1.53 -1.07 8.34
CA ASP A 38 1.16 -1.48 9.71
C ASP A 38 0.87 -2.98 9.81
N SER A 39 0.49 -3.60 8.68
CA SER A 39 0.30 -5.03 8.56
C SER A 39 1.60 -5.84 8.55
N ASN A 40 2.77 -5.20 8.39
CA ASN A 40 4.06 -5.87 8.31
C ASN A 40 4.79 -5.85 9.66
N PRO A 41 4.87 -6.97 10.39
CA PRO A 41 5.52 -7.04 11.70
C PRO A 41 7.04 -6.84 11.65
N SER A 42 7.66 -6.98 10.46
CA SER A 42 9.10 -6.76 10.28
C SER A 42 9.49 -5.30 10.13
N LEU A 43 8.52 -4.40 9.96
CA LEU A 43 8.77 -2.97 9.90
C LEU A 43 8.58 -2.31 11.27
N ARG A 44 9.51 -1.44 11.62
CA ARG A 44 9.44 -0.59 12.80
C ARG A 44 9.64 0.85 12.40
N VAL A 45 8.91 1.74 13.04
CA VAL A 45 8.96 3.18 12.80
C VAL A 45 9.24 3.87 14.13
N TRP A 46 10.16 4.83 14.10
CA TRP A 46 10.47 5.74 15.21
C TRP A 46 10.35 7.17 14.71
N GLY A 47 9.96 8.06 15.60
CA GLY A 47 9.73 9.47 15.31
C GLY A 47 8.26 9.84 15.42
N GLU A 48 7.96 11.06 15.06
CA GLU A 48 6.61 11.63 15.14
C GLU A 48 6.12 12.00 13.75
N ALA A 49 4.88 11.66 13.48
CA ALA A 49 4.16 12.13 12.30
C ALA A 49 2.78 12.62 12.73
N SER A 50 2.42 13.82 12.30
CA SER A 50 1.12 14.41 12.59
C SER A 50 0.38 14.73 11.31
N TYR A 51 -0.94 14.62 11.35
CA TYR A 51 -1.83 14.97 10.27
C TYR A 51 -3.07 15.66 10.83
N LEU A 52 -3.36 16.87 10.34
CA LEU A 52 -4.48 17.69 10.83
C LEU A 52 -4.43 18.02 12.33
N GLY A 53 -3.22 18.08 12.91
CA GLY A 53 -3.02 18.36 14.33
C GLY A 53 -3.09 17.16 15.26
N GLU A 54 -3.35 15.98 14.75
CA GLU A 54 -3.36 14.71 15.49
C GLU A 54 -2.17 13.82 15.10
N SER A 55 -1.76 12.94 15.99
CA SER A 55 -0.76 11.93 15.65
C SER A 55 -1.27 11.02 14.54
N LEU A 56 -0.42 10.74 13.56
CA LEU A 56 -0.78 9.91 12.43
C LEU A 56 -1.25 8.52 12.91
N GLY A 57 -2.39 8.08 12.40
CA GLY A 57 -3.02 6.80 12.78
C GLY A 57 -4.05 6.88 13.90
N GLN A 58 -4.27 8.06 14.52
CA GLN A 58 -5.35 8.28 15.50
C GLN A 58 -6.63 8.84 14.87
N GLY A 59 -6.58 9.30 13.63
CA GLY A 59 -7.71 9.87 12.89
C GLY A 59 -7.72 9.42 11.42
N GLU A 60 -8.12 10.34 10.54
CA GLU A 60 -8.13 10.11 9.09
C GLU A 60 -6.69 9.85 8.57
N LEU A 61 -6.53 8.79 7.76
CA LEU A 61 -5.24 8.49 7.12
C LEU A 61 -5.17 9.12 5.74
N PRO A 62 -3.96 9.52 5.29
CA PRO A 62 -3.75 9.94 3.92
C PRO A 62 -4.10 8.84 2.91
N VAL A 63 -4.70 9.21 1.79
CA VAL A 63 -5.02 8.25 0.73
C VAL A 63 -3.79 8.01 -0.13
N LEU A 64 -3.46 6.76 -0.41
CA LEU A 64 -2.35 6.37 -1.27
C LEU A 64 -2.83 5.77 -2.60
N VAL A 65 -2.48 6.44 -3.68
CA VAL A 65 -2.55 5.90 -5.04
C VAL A 65 -1.21 5.27 -5.39
N GLY A 66 -1.15 3.95 -5.38
CA GLY A 66 0.08 3.21 -5.67
C GLY A 66 0.45 3.23 -7.17
N GLN A 67 1.63 2.73 -7.52
CA GLN A 67 2.17 2.72 -8.89
C GLN A 67 1.28 1.98 -9.92
N LYS A 68 0.58 0.92 -9.53
CA LYS A 68 -0.36 0.21 -10.40
C LYS A 68 -1.78 0.73 -10.22
N ALA A 69 -2.49 0.98 -11.32
CA ALA A 69 -3.91 1.32 -11.27
C ALA A 69 -4.70 0.19 -10.60
N ARG A 70 -5.44 0.53 -9.54
CA ARG A 70 -6.33 -0.39 -8.83
C ARG A 70 -7.76 0.01 -9.13
N LEU A 71 -8.36 -0.65 -10.09
CA LEU A 71 -9.77 -0.49 -10.43
C LEU A 71 -10.51 -1.77 -10.09
N MET A 72 -11.76 -1.65 -9.70
CA MET A 72 -12.68 -2.76 -9.60
C MET A 72 -12.91 -3.34 -10.99
N MET A 73 -13.04 -4.65 -11.11
CA MET A 73 -13.40 -5.32 -12.38
C MET A 73 -14.90 -5.14 -12.68
N SER A 74 -15.32 -3.88 -12.82
CA SER A 74 -16.71 -3.46 -12.95
C SER A 74 -16.83 -2.32 -13.97
N THR A 75 -17.91 -1.57 -13.94
CA THR A 75 -18.15 -0.45 -14.85
C THR A 75 -17.36 0.81 -14.45
N VAL A 76 -17.25 1.74 -15.39
CA VAL A 76 -16.67 3.09 -15.13
C VAL A 76 -17.45 3.79 -14.02
N GLN A 77 -18.79 3.77 -14.07
CA GLN A 77 -19.63 4.38 -13.05
C GLN A 77 -19.33 3.86 -11.65
N GLU A 78 -19.33 2.54 -11.48
CA GLU A 78 -19.05 1.91 -10.18
C GLU A 78 -17.68 2.28 -9.64
N ASN A 79 -16.66 2.33 -10.50
CA ASN A 79 -15.33 2.77 -10.07
C ASN A 79 -15.29 4.21 -9.57
N VAL A 80 -16.12 5.10 -10.10
CA VAL A 80 -16.15 6.51 -9.67
C VAL A 80 -16.92 6.70 -8.37
N ILE A 81 -18.06 6.01 -8.21
CA ILE A 81 -19.00 6.32 -7.13
C ILE A 81 -18.92 5.36 -5.93
N ASN A 82 -18.28 4.19 -6.06
CA ASN A 82 -18.36 3.14 -5.03
C ASN A 82 -17.84 3.58 -3.65
N GLU A 83 -16.82 4.41 -3.62
CA GLU A 83 -16.20 4.89 -2.37
C GLU A 83 -16.79 6.24 -1.88
N LEU A 84 -17.76 6.80 -2.60
CA LEU A 84 -18.38 8.07 -2.19
C LEU A 84 -19.29 7.88 -0.99
N PRO A 85 -19.14 8.69 0.07
CA PRO A 85 -19.99 8.61 1.25
C PRO A 85 -21.49 8.77 0.94
N GLU A 86 -21.82 9.59 -0.09
CA GLU A 86 -23.20 9.88 -0.50
C GLU A 86 -23.85 8.76 -1.31
N ARG A 87 -23.12 7.75 -1.75
CA ARG A 87 -23.62 6.70 -2.65
C ARG A 87 -24.93 6.09 -2.19
N SER A 88 -25.03 5.75 -0.91
CA SER A 88 -26.20 5.07 -0.35
C SER A 88 -27.44 5.98 -0.24
N THR A 89 -27.27 7.30 -0.33
CA THR A 89 -28.36 8.30 -0.22
C THR A 89 -28.84 8.82 -1.57
N LEU A 90 -28.11 8.55 -2.64
CA LEU A 90 -28.40 9.00 -4.00
C LEU A 90 -29.18 7.96 -4.79
N GLU A 91 -30.20 8.40 -5.51
CA GLU A 91 -30.89 7.59 -6.52
C GLU A 91 -29.97 7.28 -7.72
N LEU A 92 -30.24 6.21 -8.46
CA LEU A 92 -29.42 5.78 -9.60
C LEU A 92 -29.16 6.87 -10.64
N ALA A 93 -30.17 7.72 -10.92
CA ALA A 93 -30.03 8.84 -11.84
C ALA A 93 -29.04 9.88 -11.29
N GLN A 94 -29.13 10.21 -10.00
CA GLN A 94 -28.23 11.15 -9.32
C GLN A 94 -26.81 10.61 -9.23
N GLN A 95 -26.64 9.30 -8.99
CA GLN A 95 -25.32 8.64 -9.01
C GLN A 95 -24.68 8.76 -10.40
N ARG A 96 -25.46 8.56 -11.46
CA ARG A 96 -25.02 8.72 -12.86
C ARG A 96 -24.57 10.15 -13.16
N ASP A 97 -25.38 11.13 -12.78
CA ASP A 97 -25.06 12.56 -13.01
C ASP A 97 -23.80 12.97 -12.22
N LEU A 98 -23.63 12.45 -11.01
CA LEU A 98 -22.44 12.70 -10.19
C LEU A 98 -21.18 12.10 -10.84
N ALA A 99 -21.27 10.85 -11.29
CA ALA A 99 -20.16 10.19 -11.98
C ALA A 99 -19.74 10.95 -13.25
N GLN A 100 -20.72 11.40 -14.06
CA GLN A 100 -20.44 12.20 -15.25
C GLN A 100 -19.73 13.52 -14.92
N ARG A 101 -20.18 14.23 -13.89
CA ARG A 101 -19.54 15.49 -13.45
C ARG A 101 -18.13 15.27 -12.97
N LEU A 102 -17.88 14.23 -12.17
CA LEU A 102 -16.55 13.91 -11.67
C LEU A 102 -15.59 13.56 -12.80
N LEU A 103 -16.02 12.75 -13.77
CA LEU A 103 -15.22 12.40 -14.95
C LEU A 103 -14.91 13.62 -15.82
N LYS A 104 -15.88 14.48 -16.09
CA LYS A 104 -15.67 15.72 -16.85
C LYS A 104 -14.70 16.66 -16.13
N ASN A 105 -14.85 16.84 -14.83
CA ASN A 105 -13.94 17.66 -14.02
C ASN A 105 -12.51 17.12 -13.98
N ALA A 106 -12.34 15.82 -14.19
CA ALA A 106 -11.04 15.17 -14.27
C ALA A 106 -10.43 15.16 -15.70
N GLY A 107 -11.12 15.71 -16.71
CA GLY A 107 -10.64 15.65 -18.10
C GLY A 107 -10.84 14.28 -18.77
N LEU A 108 -11.80 13.48 -18.26
CA LEU A 108 -12.16 12.16 -18.78
C LEU A 108 -13.54 12.18 -19.46
N GLU A 109 -13.79 13.19 -20.31
CA GLU A 109 -15.08 13.44 -20.96
C GLU A 109 -15.59 12.21 -21.76
N SER A 110 -14.68 11.53 -22.44
CA SER A 110 -15.02 10.34 -23.24
C SER A 110 -15.60 9.20 -22.37
N LEU A 111 -15.15 9.06 -21.14
CA LEU A 111 -15.68 8.09 -20.18
C LEU A 111 -17.02 8.51 -19.59
N ALA A 112 -17.28 9.83 -19.49
CA ALA A 112 -18.57 10.34 -19.00
C ALA A 112 -19.74 9.91 -19.90
N GLU A 113 -19.49 9.59 -21.16
CA GLU A 113 -20.48 9.07 -22.11
C GLU A 113 -20.58 7.52 -22.08
N GLN A 114 -19.60 6.86 -21.45
CA GLN A 114 -19.45 5.41 -21.44
C GLN A 114 -19.52 4.80 -20.03
N LEU A 115 -20.37 5.30 -19.17
CA LEU A 115 -20.46 4.92 -17.76
C LEU A 115 -20.67 3.42 -17.52
N ALA A 116 -21.41 2.75 -18.41
CA ALA A 116 -21.69 1.30 -18.33
C ALA A 116 -20.56 0.43 -18.91
N SER A 117 -19.52 1.04 -19.51
CA SER A 117 -18.41 0.27 -20.09
C SER A 117 -17.55 -0.35 -19.00
N SER A 118 -17.10 -1.59 -19.25
CA SER A 118 -16.16 -2.27 -18.35
C SER A 118 -14.78 -1.62 -18.40
N VAL A 119 -14.19 -1.37 -17.22
CA VAL A 119 -12.84 -0.80 -17.10
C VAL A 119 -11.75 -1.76 -17.59
N VAL A 120 -12.05 -3.05 -17.73
CA VAL A 120 -11.07 -4.07 -18.14
C VAL A 120 -10.47 -3.75 -19.51
N TYR A 121 -11.27 -3.20 -20.41
CA TYR A 121 -10.88 -2.89 -21.80
C TYR A 121 -10.32 -1.49 -22.01
N LEU A 122 -10.25 -0.66 -20.96
CA LEU A 122 -9.71 0.70 -21.07
C LEU A 122 -8.18 0.68 -21.31
N PRO A 123 -7.63 1.66 -22.04
CA PRO A 123 -6.19 1.87 -22.15
C PRO A 123 -5.52 2.07 -20.78
N SER A 124 -4.23 1.77 -20.69
CA SER A 124 -3.49 1.84 -19.41
C SER A 124 -3.45 3.24 -18.81
N GLY A 125 -3.26 4.29 -19.62
CA GLY A 125 -3.28 5.68 -19.16
C GLY A 125 -4.64 6.10 -18.62
N VAL A 126 -5.71 5.73 -19.33
CA VAL A 126 -7.08 6.00 -18.88
C VAL A 126 -7.38 5.27 -17.56
N LYS A 127 -6.98 4.01 -17.42
CA LYS A 127 -7.10 3.26 -16.15
C LYS A 127 -6.35 3.96 -15.04
N ARG A 128 -5.15 4.46 -15.33
CA ARG A 128 -4.33 5.18 -14.37
C ARG A 128 -5.01 6.44 -13.88
N HIS A 129 -5.48 7.27 -14.81
CA HIS A 129 -6.19 8.50 -14.51
C HIS A 129 -7.48 8.24 -13.71
N LEU A 130 -8.28 7.27 -14.15
CA LEU A 130 -9.50 6.85 -13.44
C LEU A 130 -9.21 6.34 -12.02
N SER A 131 -8.11 5.62 -11.80
CA SER A 131 -7.69 5.17 -10.47
C SER A 131 -7.32 6.33 -9.55
N ILE A 132 -6.69 7.38 -10.09
CA ILE A 132 -6.40 8.60 -9.33
C ILE A 132 -7.69 9.35 -9.00
N LEU A 133 -8.58 9.53 -9.99
CA LEU A 133 -9.89 10.15 -9.77
C LEU A 133 -10.68 9.42 -8.68
N ARG A 134 -10.79 8.10 -8.76
CA ARG A 134 -11.48 7.27 -7.76
C ARG A 134 -11.00 7.55 -6.34
N SER A 135 -9.69 7.65 -6.16
CA SER A 135 -9.06 7.90 -4.85
C SER A 135 -9.26 9.34 -4.36
N ILE A 136 -9.45 10.30 -5.27
CA ILE A 136 -9.64 11.72 -4.98
C ILE A 136 -11.13 12.08 -4.80
N ALA A 137 -12.02 11.35 -5.45
CA ALA A 137 -13.46 11.62 -5.46
C ALA A 137 -14.09 11.71 -4.05
N PRO A 138 -13.72 10.88 -3.04
CA PRO A 138 -14.21 11.00 -1.66
C PRO A 138 -13.75 12.26 -0.93
N ASN A 139 -13.00 13.13 -1.60
CA ASN A 139 -12.51 14.41 -1.10
C ASN A 139 -11.52 14.35 0.08
N PRO A 140 -10.50 13.45 0.06
CA PRO A 140 -9.48 13.41 1.10
C PRO A 140 -8.69 14.72 1.15
N LYS A 141 -8.20 15.10 2.33
CA LYS A 141 -7.40 16.32 2.52
C LYS A 141 -5.95 16.17 2.09
N LEU A 142 -5.41 14.94 2.18
CA LEU A 142 -4.04 14.60 1.75
C LEU A 142 -4.05 13.34 0.89
N VAL A 143 -3.41 13.42 -0.26
CA VAL A 143 -3.27 12.32 -1.22
C VAL A 143 -1.79 12.09 -1.52
N PHE A 144 -1.36 10.86 -1.42
CA PHE A 144 -0.08 10.39 -1.90
C PHE A 144 -0.24 9.71 -3.25
N VAL A 145 0.59 10.05 -4.22
CA VAL A 145 0.57 9.46 -5.55
C VAL A 145 1.96 8.96 -5.92
N ASP A 146 2.07 7.65 -6.06
CA ASP A 146 3.35 6.99 -6.34
C ASP A 146 3.49 6.71 -7.83
N GLU A 147 4.42 7.42 -8.49
CA GLU A 147 4.74 7.30 -9.91
C GLU A 147 3.52 7.37 -10.85
N PRO A 148 2.74 8.45 -10.86
CA PRO A 148 1.49 8.54 -11.61
C PRO A 148 1.64 8.37 -13.12
N THR A 149 2.82 8.64 -13.66
CA THR A 149 3.12 8.67 -15.10
C THR A 149 3.93 7.47 -15.58
N ALA A 150 4.19 6.48 -14.71
CA ALA A 150 4.98 5.31 -15.09
C ALA A 150 4.28 4.49 -16.19
N GLY A 151 4.97 4.30 -17.32
CA GLY A 151 4.48 3.53 -18.47
C GLY A 151 3.41 4.24 -19.31
N LEU A 152 3.24 5.55 -19.15
CA LEU A 152 2.37 6.40 -19.96
C LEU A 152 3.18 7.13 -21.05
N ASP A 153 2.52 7.44 -22.14
CA ASP A 153 3.08 8.36 -23.16
C ASP A 153 3.02 9.82 -22.65
N ASP A 154 3.56 10.75 -23.45
CA ASP A 154 3.67 12.16 -23.07
C ASP A 154 2.30 12.85 -22.93
N ASP A 155 1.34 12.52 -23.79
CA ASP A 155 -0.01 13.11 -23.77
C ASP A 155 -0.81 12.58 -22.56
N GLU A 156 -0.78 11.27 -22.30
CA GLU A 156 -1.38 10.64 -21.14
C GLU A 156 -0.76 11.18 -19.84
N SER A 157 0.58 11.29 -19.81
CA SER A 157 1.32 11.84 -18.68
C SER A 157 0.90 13.29 -18.41
N LYS A 158 0.80 14.10 -19.43
CA LYS A 158 0.37 15.50 -19.32
C LYS A 158 -1.03 15.62 -18.72
N GLN A 159 -2.01 14.82 -19.21
CA GLN A 159 -3.37 14.84 -18.68
C GLN A 159 -3.43 14.50 -17.18
N VAL A 160 -2.68 13.48 -16.76
CA VAL A 160 -2.60 13.09 -15.36
C VAL A 160 -1.95 14.18 -14.50
N LEU A 161 -0.85 14.78 -14.97
CA LEU A 161 -0.16 15.85 -14.25
C LEU A 161 -1.03 17.11 -14.15
N ASP A 162 -1.68 17.52 -15.23
CA ASP A 162 -2.60 18.67 -15.25
C ASP A 162 -3.76 18.48 -14.25
N TYR A 163 -4.30 17.26 -14.16
CA TYR A 163 -5.32 16.92 -13.17
C TYR A 163 -4.80 17.04 -11.74
N LEU A 164 -3.60 16.50 -11.44
CA LEU A 164 -2.98 16.63 -10.13
C LEU A 164 -2.70 18.09 -9.75
N VAL A 165 -2.25 18.92 -10.71
CA VAL A 165 -2.05 20.36 -10.49
C VAL A 165 -3.37 21.05 -10.15
N ALA A 166 -4.45 20.73 -10.85
CA ALA A 166 -5.77 21.29 -10.56
C ALA A 166 -6.26 20.88 -9.15
N GLU A 167 -6.07 19.63 -8.76
CA GLU A 167 -6.45 19.13 -7.44
C GLU A 167 -5.54 19.68 -6.32
N GLY A 168 -4.26 19.95 -6.59
CA GLY A 168 -3.34 20.58 -5.64
C GLY A 168 -3.81 21.95 -5.15
N LYS A 169 -4.62 22.67 -5.94
CA LYS A 169 -5.23 23.94 -5.52
C LYS A 169 -6.26 23.77 -4.39
N ARG A 170 -6.78 22.56 -4.23
CA ARG A 170 -7.87 22.24 -3.27
C ARG A 170 -7.37 21.48 -2.05
N ARG A 171 -6.32 20.68 -2.20
CA ARG A 171 -5.82 19.76 -1.18
C ARG A 171 -4.30 19.63 -1.22
N ALA A 172 -3.74 18.98 -0.22
CA ALA A 172 -2.34 18.59 -0.23
C ALA A 172 -2.12 17.32 -1.07
N ILE A 173 -1.11 17.32 -1.93
CA ILE A 173 -0.73 16.15 -2.73
C ILE A 173 0.78 15.96 -2.64
N VAL A 174 1.21 14.75 -2.27
CA VAL A 174 2.62 14.35 -2.38
C VAL A 174 2.75 13.40 -3.56
N VAL A 175 3.60 13.76 -4.52
CA VAL A 175 3.78 12.99 -5.75
C VAL A 175 5.21 12.50 -5.85
N VAL A 176 5.41 11.18 -5.99
CA VAL A 176 6.71 10.60 -6.35
C VAL A 176 6.83 10.58 -7.86
N VAL A 177 7.87 11.18 -8.39
CA VAL A 177 8.25 11.08 -9.82
C VAL A 177 9.76 10.89 -9.93
N HIS A 178 10.21 10.32 -11.06
CA HIS A 178 11.63 10.15 -11.38
C HIS A 178 12.11 11.13 -12.46
N ASN A 179 11.18 11.73 -13.19
CA ASN A 179 11.49 12.64 -14.28
C ASN A 179 11.40 14.10 -13.79
N LYS A 180 12.50 14.84 -13.94
CA LYS A 180 12.55 16.26 -13.57
C LYS A 180 11.61 17.15 -14.41
N GLN A 181 11.27 16.76 -15.65
CA GLN A 181 10.29 17.47 -16.46
C GLN A 181 8.89 17.34 -15.85
N HIS A 182 8.53 16.15 -15.37
CA HIS A 182 7.28 15.93 -14.64
C HIS A 182 7.25 16.69 -13.31
N ALA A 183 8.38 16.74 -12.60
CA ALA A 183 8.51 17.56 -11.39
C ALA A 183 8.30 19.04 -11.68
N ALA A 184 8.89 19.56 -12.78
CA ALA A 184 8.69 20.93 -13.24
C ALA A 184 7.23 21.21 -13.62
N ALA A 185 6.56 20.28 -14.33
CA ALA A 185 5.16 20.41 -14.72
C ALA A 185 4.21 20.41 -13.50
N LEU A 186 4.49 19.64 -12.45
CA LEU A 186 3.72 19.63 -11.22
C LEU A 186 3.87 20.94 -10.43
N GLY A 187 5.04 21.55 -10.45
CA GLY A 187 5.33 22.73 -9.66
C GLY A 187 5.29 22.47 -8.14
N GLY A 188 5.05 23.54 -7.37
CA GLY A 188 4.98 23.44 -5.91
C GLY A 188 6.35 23.34 -5.23
N ASN A 189 6.46 22.47 -4.22
CA ASN A 189 7.71 22.22 -3.50
C ASN A 189 8.31 20.88 -3.91
N ILE A 190 9.64 20.80 -3.90
CA ILE A 190 10.39 19.56 -4.11
C ILE A 190 11.10 19.18 -2.81
N ALA A 191 11.18 17.88 -2.54
CA ALA A 191 12.04 17.29 -1.55
C ALA A 191 12.84 16.15 -2.20
N ILE A 192 14.16 16.08 -1.99
CA ILE A 192 14.98 14.98 -2.46
C ILE A 192 15.31 14.00 -1.34
N LEU A 193 14.86 12.74 -1.52
CA LEU A 193 15.11 11.62 -0.61
C LEU A 193 16.21 10.73 -1.20
N ALA A 194 17.35 10.67 -0.57
CA ALA A 194 18.45 9.78 -0.94
C ALA A 194 19.16 9.28 0.33
N GLY A 195 19.77 8.08 0.28
CA GLY A 195 20.45 7.51 1.45
C GLY A 195 19.57 7.46 2.73
N GLY A 196 18.26 7.37 2.58
CA GLY A 196 17.30 7.23 3.68
C GLY A 196 16.92 8.54 4.40
N TRP A 197 17.29 9.71 3.91
CA TRP A 197 16.93 11.00 4.52
C TRP A 197 16.70 12.10 3.47
N ILE A 198 16.06 13.20 3.88
CA ILE A 198 15.80 14.35 3.01
C ILE A 198 17.05 15.26 3.02
N HIS A 199 17.66 15.43 1.87
CA HIS A 199 18.85 16.27 1.70
C HIS A 199 18.53 17.73 1.49
N GLU A 200 17.44 18.01 0.75
CA GLU A 200 17.07 19.36 0.41
C GLU A 200 15.57 19.46 0.17
N THR A 201 14.99 20.59 0.56
CA THR A 201 13.63 20.98 0.22
C THR A 201 13.62 22.42 -0.29
N GLY A 202 12.78 22.70 -1.26
CA GLY A 202 12.64 24.06 -1.81
C GLY A 202 11.48 24.15 -2.79
N THR A 203 11.24 25.35 -3.32
CA THR A 203 10.30 25.49 -4.44
C THR A 203 10.87 24.78 -5.69
N THR A 204 9.98 24.31 -6.57
CA THR A 204 10.40 23.64 -7.82
C THR A 204 11.40 24.49 -8.61
N ASP A 205 11.20 25.80 -8.69
CA ASP A 205 12.07 26.70 -9.42
C ASP A 205 13.48 26.79 -8.78
N GLN A 206 13.55 27.00 -7.47
CA GLN A 206 14.83 27.02 -6.74
C GLN A 206 15.57 25.71 -6.85
N PHE A 207 14.88 24.59 -6.62
CA PHE A 207 15.50 23.26 -6.64
C PHE A 207 16.08 22.89 -8.01
N LEU A 208 15.37 23.25 -9.11
CA LEU A 208 15.81 22.89 -10.45
C LEU A 208 16.89 23.81 -11.01
N ASN A 209 16.90 25.10 -10.63
CA ASN A 209 17.82 26.10 -11.16
C ASN A 209 19.02 26.38 -10.23
N GLU A 210 18.81 26.31 -8.91
CA GLU A 210 19.83 26.66 -7.90
C GLU A 210 19.90 25.59 -6.77
N PRO A 211 20.16 24.30 -7.10
CA PRO A 211 20.28 23.26 -6.09
C PRO A 211 21.47 23.51 -5.18
N VAL A 212 21.25 23.40 -3.87
CA VAL A 212 22.27 23.73 -2.83
C VAL A 212 23.11 22.51 -2.46
N THR A 213 22.45 21.38 -2.17
CA THR A 213 23.16 20.17 -1.72
C THR A 213 23.78 19.40 -2.89
N LYS A 214 24.90 18.72 -2.60
CA LYS A 214 25.56 17.87 -3.61
C LYS A 214 24.61 16.82 -4.20
N ALA A 215 23.78 16.19 -3.37
CA ALA A 215 22.78 15.21 -3.80
C ALA A 215 21.75 15.82 -4.78
N ALA A 216 21.28 17.05 -4.51
CA ALA A 216 20.36 17.76 -5.40
C ALA A 216 21.06 18.18 -6.70
N GLN A 217 22.29 18.71 -6.65
CA GLN A 217 23.08 19.07 -7.82
C GLN A 217 23.31 17.88 -8.76
N ASP A 218 23.73 16.74 -8.21
CA ASP A 218 23.96 15.52 -8.98
C ASP A 218 22.64 15.03 -9.60
N TYR A 219 21.53 15.06 -8.84
CA TYR A 219 20.24 14.63 -9.33
C TYR A 219 19.70 15.55 -10.44
N VAL A 220 19.83 16.86 -10.30
CA VAL A 220 19.42 17.83 -11.35
C VAL A 220 20.29 17.69 -12.60
N HIS A 221 21.57 17.41 -12.44
CA HIS A 221 22.48 17.24 -13.57
C HIS A 221 22.27 15.93 -14.33
N SER A 222 22.24 14.80 -13.61
CA SER A 222 22.29 13.45 -14.22
C SER A 222 20.97 12.68 -14.14
N GLY A 223 19.97 13.15 -13.39
CA GLY A 223 18.73 12.41 -13.10
C GLY A 223 18.88 11.36 -11.98
N SER A 224 20.04 11.28 -11.34
CA SER A 224 20.32 10.38 -10.21
C SER A 224 21.37 10.97 -9.28
N CYS A 225 21.46 10.44 -8.07
CA CYS A 225 22.55 10.74 -7.14
C CYS A 225 22.93 9.47 -6.38
N SER A 226 24.20 9.33 -6.01
CA SER A 226 24.71 8.19 -5.27
C SER A 226 25.00 8.58 -3.83
N VAL A 227 24.05 8.30 -2.92
CA VAL A 227 24.20 8.53 -1.50
C VAL A 227 24.26 7.18 -0.80
N PRO A 228 25.24 6.95 0.12
CA PRO A 228 25.36 5.71 0.86
C PRO A 228 24.10 5.37 1.66
N ALA A 229 23.85 4.06 1.81
CA ALA A 229 22.76 3.58 2.67
C ALA A 229 22.98 4.03 4.13
N PRO A 230 21.90 4.22 4.93
CA PRO A 230 22.01 4.78 6.28
C PRO A 230 22.87 3.97 7.25
N ASP A 231 23.00 2.68 7.00
CA ASP A 231 23.73 1.69 7.81
C ASP A 231 25.09 1.29 7.24
N THR A 232 25.55 1.98 6.17
CA THR A 232 26.90 1.76 5.65
C THR A 232 27.93 2.33 6.63
N PRO A 233 28.88 1.52 7.14
CA PRO A 233 29.94 2.01 8.02
C PRO A 233 30.85 3.00 7.31
N ASP A 234 31.22 4.08 8.00
CA ASP A 234 32.02 5.16 7.42
C ASP A 234 33.40 4.68 6.93
N GLU A 235 33.95 3.62 7.51
CA GLU A 235 35.24 3.00 7.13
C GLU A 235 35.26 2.40 5.71
N TYR A 236 34.08 2.15 5.12
CA TYR A 236 33.96 1.63 3.76
C TYR A 236 33.64 2.71 2.72
N LEU A 237 33.56 3.98 3.14
CA LEU A 237 33.16 5.08 2.27
C LEU A 237 34.37 5.82 1.71
N ALA A 238 34.28 6.22 0.43
CA ALA A 238 35.23 7.15 -0.17
C ALA A 238 35.04 8.57 0.41
N GLU A 239 36.09 9.41 0.36
CA GLU A 239 36.06 10.79 0.87
C GLU A 239 34.89 11.61 0.33
N GLU A 240 34.58 11.48 -0.97
CA GLU A 240 33.46 12.17 -1.61
C GLU A 240 32.09 11.74 -1.00
N ALA A 241 31.94 10.46 -0.68
CA ALA A 241 30.74 9.93 -0.04
C ALA A 241 30.61 10.38 1.44
N LEU A 242 31.73 10.48 2.15
CA LEU A 242 31.77 11.03 3.51
C LEU A 242 31.31 12.49 3.56
N GLU A 243 31.71 13.31 2.58
CA GLU A 243 31.24 14.70 2.49
C GLU A 243 29.73 14.78 2.27
N MET A 244 29.14 13.89 1.45
CA MET A 244 27.70 13.84 1.20
C MET A 244 26.87 13.49 2.44
N ILE A 245 27.44 12.74 3.39
CA ILE A 245 26.75 12.30 4.61
C ILE A 245 27.14 13.07 5.86
N LYS A 246 27.98 14.11 5.73
CA LYS A 246 28.49 14.93 6.83
C LYS A 246 27.37 15.47 7.73
N ASP A 247 26.26 15.90 7.12
CA ASP A 247 25.09 16.42 7.80
C ASP A 247 24.01 15.35 8.05
N ARG A 248 24.36 14.05 7.89
CA ARG A 248 23.42 12.96 8.11
C ARG A 248 22.87 12.97 9.54
N PRO A 249 21.53 13.06 9.72
CA PRO A 249 20.94 13.03 11.04
C PRO A 249 21.26 11.72 11.77
N LYS A 250 21.58 11.82 13.07
CA LYS A 250 21.86 10.66 13.91
C LYS A 250 20.58 9.86 14.13
N LEU A 251 20.67 8.55 14.00
CA LEU A 251 19.58 7.65 14.35
C LEU A 251 19.26 7.76 15.84
N PRO A 252 17.98 7.73 16.23
CA PRO A 252 17.59 7.56 17.63
C PRO A 252 18.23 6.30 18.23
N ASP A 253 18.60 6.35 19.51
CA ASP A 253 19.23 5.21 20.19
C ASP A 253 18.37 3.95 20.14
N ALA A 254 17.04 4.08 20.26
CA ALA A 254 16.10 3.00 20.11
C ALA A 254 16.16 2.32 18.73
N ALA A 255 16.36 3.10 17.65
CA ALA A 255 16.50 2.56 16.30
C ALA A 255 17.88 1.95 16.05
N ARG A 256 18.93 2.58 16.61
CA ARG A 256 20.33 2.14 16.48
C ARG A 256 20.59 0.81 17.18
N ASN A 257 19.99 0.62 18.35
CA ASN A 257 20.15 -0.59 19.17
C ASN A 257 19.08 -1.65 18.90
N TYR A 258 18.14 -1.38 18.00
CA TYR A 258 17.07 -2.32 17.69
C TYR A 258 17.63 -3.54 16.93
N LYS A 259 17.50 -4.70 17.57
CA LYS A 259 17.68 -5.98 16.90
C LYS A 259 16.29 -6.53 16.61
N SER A 260 15.95 -6.67 15.33
CA SER A 260 14.65 -7.24 14.96
C SER A 260 14.60 -8.70 15.42
N ASP A 261 13.71 -8.99 16.33
CA ASP A 261 13.33 -10.34 16.77
C ASP A 261 12.04 -10.84 16.08
N ALA A 262 11.40 -9.95 15.35
CA ALA A 262 10.17 -10.22 14.61
C ALA A 262 10.45 -10.76 13.20
N TYR A 263 11.22 -11.83 13.11
CA TYR A 263 11.33 -12.60 11.87
C TYR A 263 10.07 -13.46 11.72
N GLY A 264 9.00 -12.87 11.19
CA GLY A 264 7.88 -13.64 10.65
C GLY A 264 8.29 -14.40 9.40
N PRO A 265 7.59 -15.46 9.02
CA PRO A 265 7.77 -16.08 7.72
C PRO A 265 7.71 -15.01 6.63
N ARG A 266 8.50 -15.15 5.57
CA ARG A 266 8.47 -14.21 4.43
C ARG A 266 7.03 -14.05 3.94
N ASN A 267 6.59 -12.80 3.71
CA ASN A 267 5.24 -12.43 3.28
C ASN A 267 4.14 -12.76 4.31
N PHE A 268 4.46 -12.85 5.60
CA PHE A 268 3.45 -12.80 6.65
C PHE A 268 2.88 -11.38 6.74
N LEU A 269 1.56 -11.26 6.65
CA LEU A 269 0.88 -9.96 6.72
C LEU A 269 -0.37 -10.06 7.59
N TRP A 270 -0.54 -9.11 8.48
CA TRP A 270 -1.79 -8.93 9.20
C TRP A 270 -2.84 -8.29 8.29
N LEU A 271 -3.99 -8.92 8.13
CA LEU A 271 -5.20 -8.27 7.59
C LEU A 271 -5.87 -7.40 8.67
N LYS A 272 -5.98 -7.95 9.89
CA LYS A 272 -6.31 -7.22 11.12
C LYS A 272 -5.20 -7.50 12.12
N LYS A 273 -4.44 -6.47 12.50
CA LYS A 273 -3.26 -6.60 13.35
C LYS A 273 -3.59 -7.33 14.66
N GLY A 274 -2.81 -8.38 14.97
CA GLY A 274 -2.97 -9.20 16.16
C GLY A 274 -4.20 -10.11 16.16
N VAL A 275 -4.99 -10.16 15.08
CA VAL A 275 -6.24 -10.91 15.02
C VAL A 275 -6.27 -11.88 13.84
N LEU A 276 -6.02 -11.37 12.61
CA LEU A 276 -6.22 -12.13 11.39
C LEU A 276 -5.09 -11.88 10.40
N ALA A 277 -4.41 -12.91 9.97
CA ALA A 277 -3.22 -12.84 9.12
C ALA A 277 -3.22 -13.84 7.97
N GLY A 278 -2.43 -13.52 6.93
CA GLY A 278 -2.06 -14.45 5.87
C GLY A 278 -0.56 -14.70 5.84
N THR A 279 -0.17 -15.95 5.57
CA THR A 279 1.25 -16.35 5.49
C THR A 279 1.45 -17.40 4.39
N PRO A 280 2.65 -17.51 3.79
CA PRO A 280 3.07 -18.68 3.06
C PRO A 280 3.09 -19.92 3.99
N ARG A 281 3.16 -21.10 3.38
CA ARG A 281 3.33 -22.35 4.15
C ARG A 281 4.63 -22.29 4.96
N PRO A 282 4.58 -22.50 6.28
CA PRO A 282 5.77 -22.67 7.09
C PRO A 282 6.60 -23.88 6.63
N GLY A 283 7.92 -23.76 6.67
CA GLY A 283 8.84 -24.81 6.24
C GLY A 283 9.00 -24.93 4.71
N LEU A 284 8.55 -23.93 3.92
CA LEU A 284 8.68 -23.95 2.47
C LEU A 284 10.06 -23.48 1.98
N VAL A 285 10.64 -22.52 2.66
CA VAL A 285 11.91 -21.86 2.29
C VAL A 285 12.95 -21.98 3.41
N LEU A 286 12.52 -21.81 4.66
CA LEU A 286 13.32 -21.97 5.86
C LEU A 286 12.91 -23.25 6.58
N GLU A 287 13.69 -23.66 7.58
CA GLU A 287 13.36 -24.76 8.47
C GLU A 287 11.98 -24.53 9.14
N LEU A 288 11.18 -25.60 9.25
CA LEU A 288 9.82 -25.50 9.80
C LEU A 288 9.80 -24.90 11.20
N ASP A 289 10.69 -25.34 12.07
CA ASP A 289 10.78 -24.86 13.46
C ASP A 289 11.12 -23.37 13.53
N TYR A 290 11.96 -22.89 12.61
CA TYR A 290 12.26 -21.46 12.50
C TYR A 290 11.02 -20.64 12.14
N ASP A 291 10.26 -21.08 11.14
CA ASP A 291 9.03 -20.41 10.70
C ASP A 291 7.94 -20.46 11.77
N LEU A 292 7.77 -21.59 12.46
CA LEU A 292 6.80 -21.73 13.55
C LEU A 292 7.16 -20.87 14.76
N GLY A 293 8.46 -20.82 15.12
CA GLY A 293 8.95 -19.90 16.14
C GLY A 293 8.74 -18.43 15.78
N ALA A 294 8.82 -18.08 14.48
CA ALA A 294 8.52 -16.76 14.00
C ALA A 294 7.02 -16.42 14.10
N LEU A 295 6.12 -17.36 13.77
CA LEU A 295 4.68 -17.20 13.97
C LEU A 295 4.31 -16.98 15.44
N GLN A 296 4.90 -17.78 16.34
CA GLN A 296 4.72 -17.61 17.77
C GLN A 296 5.16 -16.23 18.26
N ARG A 297 6.34 -15.74 17.82
CA ARG A 297 6.87 -14.42 18.22
C ARG A 297 5.98 -13.26 17.79
N VAL A 298 5.29 -13.38 16.66
CA VAL A 298 4.33 -12.34 16.20
C VAL A 298 2.95 -12.52 16.84
N GLY A 299 2.76 -13.55 17.67
CA GLY A 299 1.56 -13.75 18.46
C GLY A 299 0.50 -14.64 17.81
N VAL A 300 0.81 -15.37 16.74
CA VAL A 300 -0.13 -16.33 16.13
C VAL A 300 -0.32 -17.51 17.08
N SER A 301 -1.56 -17.81 17.39
CA SER A 301 -1.94 -18.94 18.26
C SER A 301 -2.73 -20.03 17.52
N VAL A 302 -3.30 -19.71 16.35
CA VAL A 302 -4.01 -20.67 15.50
C VAL A 302 -3.51 -20.57 14.06
N LEU A 303 -3.13 -21.72 13.48
CA LEU A 303 -2.70 -21.84 12.09
C LEU A 303 -3.69 -22.67 11.28
N ILE A 304 -4.33 -22.05 10.29
CA ILE A 304 -5.28 -22.73 9.40
C ILE A 304 -4.59 -23.10 8.09
N SER A 305 -4.49 -24.40 7.86
CA SER A 305 -3.83 -24.96 6.67
C SER A 305 -4.85 -25.17 5.54
N LEU A 306 -4.70 -24.41 4.46
CA LEU A 306 -5.55 -24.51 3.26
C LEU A 306 -4.96 -25.46 2.19
N THR A 307 -3.95 -26.24 2.55
CA THR A 307 -3.29 -27.22 1.67
C THR A 307 -3.74 -28.64 1.99
N GLN A 308 -3.61 -29.55 1.02
CA GLN A 308 -3.92 -30.97 1.21
C GLN A 308 -3.06 -31.65 2.28
N SER A 309 -1.84 -31.12 2.52
CA SER A 309 -0.95 -31.60 3.55
C SER A 309 -0.80 -30.52 4.63
N PRO A 310 -1.60 -30.52 5.69
CA PRO A 310 -1.49 -29.55 6.77
C PRO A 310 -0.16 -29.70 7.53
N VAL A 311 0.22 -28.66 8.28
CA VAL A 311 1.31 -28.76 9.25
C VAL A 311 0.84 -29.68 10.38
N SER A 312 1.67 -30.65 10.79
CA SER A 312 1.27 -31.64 11.80
C SER A 312 1.12 -31.03 13.18
N SER A 313 0.20 -31.56 13.97
CA SER A 313 -0.02 -31.11 15.36
C SER A 313 1.20 -31.29 16.24
N GLU A 314 2.01 -32.34 16.00
CA GLU A 314 3.26 -32.57 16.74
C GLU A 314 4.28 -31.46 16.47
N ALA A 315 4.35 -30.92 15.24
CA ALA A 315 5.23 -29.82 14.91
C ALA A 315 4.76 -28.48 15.51
N LEU A 316 3.45 -28.27 15.65
CA LEU A 316 2.85 -27.03 16.17
C LEU A 316 2.89 -26.96 17.71
N GLN A 317 2.81 -28.10 18.39
CA GLN A 317 2.71 -28.15 19.84
C GLN A 317 3.83 -27.45 20.61
N PRO A 318 5.12 -27.56 20.23
CA PRO A 318 6.21 -26.85 20.92
C PRO A 318 6.09 -25.32 20.89
N PHE A 319 5.34 -24.79 19.93
CA PHE A 319 5.15 -23.34 19.72
C PHE A 319 3.81 -22.83 20.26
N ASN A 320 3.04 -23.69 20.94
CA ASN A 320 1.69 -23.36 21.43
C ASN A 320 0.75 -22.85 20.30
N ILE A 321 0.86 -23.43 19.12
CA ILE A 321 0.01 -23.10 17.97
C ILE A 321 -0.98 -24.23 17.75
N GLN A 322 -2.28 -23.92 17.74
CA GLN A 322 -3.33 -24.85 17.36
C GLN A 322 -3.40 -24.97 15.84
N GLY A 323 -3.42 -26.18 15.29
CA GLY A 323 -3.60 -26.45 13.86
C GLY A 323 -5.05 -26.72 13.50
N ILE A 324 -5.54 -26.12 12.42
CA ILE A 324 -6.83 -26.44 11.80
C ILE A 324 -6.58 -26.79 10.33
N ALA A 325 -7.06 -27.93 9.87
CA ALA A 325 -6.97 -28.35 8.47
C ALA A 325 -8.26 -28.00 7.74
N PHE A 326 -8.12 -27.24 6.65
CA PHE A 326 -9.23 -26.88 5.76
C PHE A 326 -8.74 -26.91 4.29
N PRO A 327 -8.55 -28.10 3.72
CA PRO A 327 -7.92 -28.26 2.42
C PRO A 327 -8.80 -27.70 1.28
N ILE A 328 -8.22 -26.85 0.46
CA ILE A 328 -8.79 -26.32 -0.77
C ILE A 328 -7.84 -26.71 -1.91
N GLU A 329 -8.37 -27.11 -3.05
CA GLU A 329 -7.58 -27.38 -4.27
C GLU A 329 -6.81 -26.15 -4.73
N ASP A 330 -5.66 -26.36 -5.38
CA ASP A 330 -4.87 -25.23 -5.85
C ASP A 330 -5.63 -24.42 -6.89
N MET A 331 -5.58 -23.08 -6.75
CA MET A 331 -6.37 -22.10 -7.53
C MET A 331 -7.90 -22.25 -7.37
N GLY A 332 -8.37 -23.20 -6.56
CA GLY A 332 -9.78 -23.47 -6.31
C GLY A 332 -10.39 -22.62 -5.18
N VAL A 333 -11.64 -22.95 -4.89
CA VAL A 333 -12.48 -22.35 -3.85
C VAL A 333 -13.12 -23.45 -3.00
N PRO A 334 -13.47 -23.18 -1.73
CA PRO A 334 -14.21 -24.14 -0.90
C PRO A 334 -15.70 -24.17 -1.29
N GLN A 335 -16.45 -25.13 -0.79
CA GLN A 335 -17.90 -25.10 -0.81
C GLN A 335 -18.43 -24.01 0.14
N LEU A 336 -19.49 -23.30 -0.23
CA LEU A 336 -20.05 -22.18 0.57
C LEU A 336 -20.36 -22.60 2.02
N ALA A 337 -21.07 -23.71 2.20
CA ALA A 337 -21.43 -24.19 3.54
C ALA A 337 -20.20 -24.56 4.40
N GLN A 338 -19.11 -25.06 3.80
CA GLN A 338 -17.88 -25.37 4.53
C GLN A 338 -17.15 -24.09 4.93
N ALA A 339 -17.11 -23.11 4.03
CA ALA A 339 -16.52 -21.80 4.30
C ALA A 339 -17.25 -21.07 5.43
N GLU A 340 -18.60 -21.12 5.41
CA GLU A 340 -19.43 -20.57 6.48
C GLU A 340 -19.12 -21.20 7.85
N GLN A 341 -19.04 -22.53 7.93
CA GLN A 341 -18.69 -23.23 9.16
C GLN A 341 -17.31 -22.85 9.69
N LEU A 342 -16.32 -22.71 8.78
CA LEU A 342 -14.99 -22.25 9.17
C LEU A 342 -15.02 -20.80 9.67
N CYS A 343 -15.76 -19.92 9.01
CA CYS A 343 -15.89 -18.52 9.44
C CYS A 343 -16.53 -18.41 10.84
N ILE A 344 -17.55 -19.22 11.13
CA ILE A 344 -18.15 -19.31 12.48
C ILE A 344 -17.12 -19.75 13.51
N GLN A 345 -16.36 -20.82 13.22
CA GLN A 345 -15.33 -21.33 14.11
C GLN A 345 -14.23 -20.28 14.37
N VAL A 346 -13.79 -19.61 13.32
CA VAL A 346 -12.76 -18.56 13.42
C VAL A 346 -13.26 -17.35 14.22
N GLU A 347 -14.50 -16.95 14.05
CA GLU A 347 -15.10 -15.88 14.86
C GLU A 347 -15.14 -16.24 16.35
N GLN A 348 -15.49 -17.49 16.68
CA GLN A 348 -15.47 -17.98 18.07
C GLN A 348 -14.05 -17.91 18.65
N LEU A 349 -13.03 -18.34 17.90
CA LEU A 349 -11.63 -18.28 18.33
C LEU A 349 -11.16 -16.83 18.52
N ILE A 350 -11.51 -15.93 17.60
CA ILE A 350 -11.21 -14.50 17.73
C ILE A 350 -11.84 -13.91 19.00
N ASN A 351 -13.09 -14.26 19.30
CA ASN A 351 -13.80 -13.81 20.49
C ASN A 351 -13.19 -14.39 21.80
N GLN A 352 -12.45 -15.49 21.70
CA GLN A 352 -11.66 -16.06 22.80
C GLN A 352 -10.28 -15.41 22.96
N GLY A 353 -9.93 -14.46 22.07
CA GLY A 353 -8.65 -13.74 22.07
C GLY A 353 -7.55 -14.42 21.28
N GLU A 354 -7.87 -15.41 20.45
CA GLU A 354 -6.90 -16.09 19.61
C GLU A 354 -6.52 -15.28 18.38
N SER A 355 -5.29 -15.43 17.94
CA SER A 355 -4.74 -14.77 16.74
C SER A 355 -4.56 -15.80 15.63
N ILE A 356 -5.28 -15.59 14.54
CA ILE A 356 -5.46 -16.56 13.46
C ILE A 356 -4.55 -16.24 12.27
N ALA A 357 -3.81 -17.23 11.78
CA ALA A 357 -3.11 -17.13 10.50
C ALA A 357 -3.60 -18.21 9.52
N TYR A 358 -4.00 -17.78 8.32
CA TYR A 358 -4.26 -18.68 7.21
C TYR A 358 -3.02 -18.88 6.35
N HIS A 359 -2.77 -20.10 5.91
CA HIS A 359 -1.75 -20.36 4.91
C HIS A 359 -2.23 -21.26 3.78
N CYS A 360 -1.74 -21.02 2.58
CA CYS A 360 -1.71 -21.99 1.49
C CYS A 360 -0.25 -22.27 1.11
N ARG A 361 0.07 -22.60 -0.12
CA ARG A 361 1.48 -22.79 -0.52
C ARG A 361 2.25 -21.47 -0.52
N ALA A 362 1.78 -20.49 -1.30
CA ALA A 362 2.44 -19.18 -1.46
C ALA A 362 1.84 -18.10 -0.55
N GLY A 363 0.76 -18.36 0.19
CA GLY A 363 0.07 -17.38 1.03
C GLY A 363 -0.71 -16.32 0.25
N MET A 364 -1.20 -16.63 -0.95
CA MET A 364 -1.80 -15.62 -1.85
C MET A 364 -3.26 -15.93 -2.21
N GLY A 365 -3.54 -16.79 -3.21
CA GLY A 365 -4.89 -17.01 -3.75
C GLY A 365 -5.87 -17.51 -2.68
N ARG A 366 -5.78 -18.79 -2.30
CA ARG A 366 -6.65 -19.43 -1.28
C ARG A 366 -6.62 -18.69 0.06
N THR A 367 -5.43 -18.25 0.50
CA THR A 367 -5.25 -17.47 1.74
C THR A 367 -6.04 -16.17 1.69
N GLY A 368 -5.87 -15.38 0.63
CA GLY A 368 -6.62 -14.13 0.45
C GLY A 368 -8.13 -14.34 0.35
N THR A 369 -8.57 -15.43 -0.31
CA THR A 369 -9.99 -15.77 -0.44
C THR A 369 -10.63 -16.05 0.91
N MET A 370 -10.00 -16.86 1.77
CA MET A 370 -10.56 -17.15 3.10
C MET A 370 -10.48 -15.97 4.04
N LEU A 371 -9.45 -15.13 3.93
CA LEU A 371 -9.36 -13.87 4.66
C LEU A 371 -10.49 -12.90 4.27
N ALA A 372 -10.80 -12.78 2.98
CA ALA A 372 -11.91 -11.96 2.50
C ALA A 372 -13.27 -12.55 2.90
N ALA A 373 -13.45 -13.87 2.82
CA ALA A 373 -14.66 -14.55 3.29
C ALA A 373 -14.92 -14.26 4.79
N GLN A 374 -13.88 -14.25 5.63
CA GLN A 374 -14.01 -13.88 7.04
C GLN A 374 -14.46 -12.42 7.22
N LEU A 375 -14.01 -11.50 6.37
CA LEU A 375 -14.49 -10.11 6.39
C LEU A 375 -15.97 -10.02 5.98
N ILE A 376 -16.40 -10.78 4.96
CA ILE A 376 -17.81 -10.83 4.53
C ILE A 376 -18.67 -11.36 5.68
N TRP A 377 -18.25 -12.44 6.33
CA TRP A 377 -18.91 -12.99 7.51
C TRP A 377 -19.07 -11.92 8.62
N GLN A 378 -18.09 -11.01 8.76
CA GLN A 378 -18.11 -9.90 9.71
C GLN A 378 -18.93 -8.67 9.20
N GLY A 379 -19.68 -8.80 8.11
CA GLY A 379 -20.60 -7.78 7.59
C GLY A 379 -20.03 -6.86 6.51
N TYR A 380 -18.85 -7.18 5.93
CA TYR A 380 -18.35 -6.46 4.76
C TYR A 380 -19.10 -6.95 3.53
N SER A 381 -19.32 -6.07 2.54
CA SER A 381 -19.70 -6.53 1.20
C SER A 381 -18.52 -7.26 0.54
N ALA A 382 -18.80 -8.18 -0.39
CA ALA A 382 -17.77 -8.91 -1.13
C ALA A 382 -16.75 -7.97 -1.78
N MET A 383 -17.23 -6.86 -2.33
CA MET A 383 -16.38 -5.85 -2.94
C MET A 383 -15.45 -5.20 -1.92
N ASN A 384 -15.99 -4.77 -0.78
CA ASN A 384 -15.19 -4.12 0.27
C ASN A 384 -14.19 -5.10 0.92
N ALA A 385 -14.57 -6.36 1.07
CA ALA A 385 -13.68 -7.42 1.56
C ALA A 385 -12.53 -7.69 0.58
N LEU A 386 -12.82 -7.80 -0.72
CA LEU A 386 -11.84 -7.96 -1.79
C LEU A 386 -10.84 -6.78 -1.81
N GLU A 387 -11.35 -5.56 -1.73
CA GLU A 387 -10.48 -4.36 -1.73
C GLU A 387 -9.62 -4.27 -0.47
N THR A 388 -10.20 -4.54 0.69
CA THR A 388 -9.47 -4.54 1.96
C THR A 388 -8.34 -5.58 1.94
N ALA A 389 -8.63 -6.79 1.46
CA ALA A 389 -7.63 -7.82 1.28
C ALA A 389 -6.52 -7.39 0.31
N ARG A 390 -6.87 -6.88 -0.88
CA ARG A 390 -5.90 -6.43 -1.89
C ARG A 390 -5.18 -5.13 -1.53
N ARG A 391 -5.71 -4.31 -0.64
CA ARG A 391 -5.00 -3.16 -0.07
C ARG A 391 -3.83 -3.63 0.78
N THR A 392 -4.00 -4.72 1.53
CA THR A 392 -2.95 -5.35 2.33
C THR A 392 -1.91 -6.05 1.44
N GLU A 393 -2.36 -6.94 0.54
CA GLU A 393 -1.49 -7.64 -0.42
C GLU A 393 -2.18 -7.69 -1.79
N PRO A 394 -1.68 -6.95 -2.78
CA PRO A 394 -2.29 -6.87 -4.12
C PRO A 394 -2.46 -8.19 -4.85
N ARG A 395 -1.68 -9.22 -4.46
CA ARG A 395 -1.70 -10.55 -5.08
C ARG A 395 -2.65 -11.52 -4.38
N TRP A 396 -3.32 -11.10 -3.30
CA TRP A 396 -4.38 -11.92 -2.70
C TRP A 396 -5.58 -12.01 -3.65
N ILE A 397 -6.20 -13.19 -3.67
CA ILE A 397 -7.35 -13.53 -4.53
C ILE A 397 -6.96 -13.43 -6.01
N GLN A 398 -6.48 -14.56 -6.57
CA GLN A 398 -5.76 -14.59 -7.85
C GLN A 398 -6.60 -15.01 -9.04
N SER A 399 -7.74 -15.71 -8.84
CA SER A 399 -8.56 -16.25 -9.92
C SER A 399 -9.96 -15.66 -9.92
N ASP A 400 -10.59 -15.65 -11.11
CA ASP A 400 -11.99 -15.23 -11.27
C ASP A 400 -12.93 -16.11 -10.44
N ALA A 401 -12.66 -17.41 -10.34
CA ALA A 401 -13.43 -18.33 -9.51
C ALA A 401 -13.40 -17.89 -8.02
N GLN A 402 -12.26 -17.41 -7.53
CA GLN A 402 -12.14 -16.88 -6.16
C GLN A 402 -12.93 -15.58 -5.97
N ILE A 403 -12.98 -14.73 -6.98
CA ILE A 403 -13.78 -13.49 -6.94
C ILE A 403 -15.29 -13.84 -6.96
N THR A 404 -15.71 -14.73 -7.87
CA THR A 404 -17.09 -15.21 -7.95
C THR A 404 -17.54 -15.83 -6.63
N PHE A 405 -16.71 -16.70 -6.05
CA PHE A 405 -16.98 -17.30 -4.75
C PHE A 405 -17.29 -16.26 -3.66
N LEU A 406 -16.51 -15.16 -3.59
CA LEU A 406 -16.76 -14.11 -2.60
C LEU A 406 -18.10 -13.38 -2.84
N THR A 407 -18.51 -13.23 -4.10
CA THR A 407 -19.81 -12.64 -4.44
C THR A 407 -20.97 -13.58 -4.06
N ASP A 408 -20.77 -14.89 -4.27
CA ASP A 408 -21.78 -15.92 -3.92
C ASP A 408 -21.85 -16.15 -2.39
N PHE A 409 -20.79 -15.80 -1.65
CA PHE A 409 -20.68 -15.95 -0.20
C PHE A 409 -21.29 -14.77 0.57
N GLU A 410 -21.49 -13.60 -0.05
CA GLU A 410 -22.18 -12.43 0.53
C GLU A 410 -23.67 -12.72 0.73
#